data_df35eb149cc25c503a668d02e76f6a9f
#
_entry.id   df35eb149cc25c503a668d02e76f6a9f
#
_cell.length_a   1.000
_cell.length_b   1.000
_cell.length_c   1.000
_cell.angle_alpha   90.00
_cell.angle_beta   90.00
_cell.angle_gamma   90.00
#
_symmetry.space_group_name_H-M   'P 1'
#
loop_
_entity.id
_entity.type
_entity.pdbx_description
1 polymer ?
#
loop_
_entity_poly.entity_id
_entity_poly.type
_entity_poly.pdbx_seq_one_letter_code
_entity_poly.pdbx_strand_id
1 'polypeptide(L)'
;MADGSLNDTVLLLEHPPTITLGRRTEEGEVHVPDAAEVAVVEVDRGGKSTYHAPGQLVCYPILDLARHGQDVKKYCRDLEAVIAETLAAFSLEGTTIDGLTGVWLQSPPRKIASIGIHLSKWVSTHGYALNVDLDPAPFTDWITACGLDGYAFTSMARELGQPLSVDDVRPAAAQAFADVFGVTFEERPATTVAQIRAA
;
A
#
# COMPACT_ATOMS: atom_id res chain seq x y z
N MET A 1 5.37 -12.90 16.65
CA MET A 1 6.35 -13.09 15.54
C MET A 1 7.79 -13.11 16.07
N ALA A 2 8.24 -12.12 16.83
CA ALA A 2 9.60 -12.16 17.42
C ALA A 2 9.84 -13.34 18.41
N ASP A 3 8.79 -13.99 18.86
CA ASP A 3 8.80 -15.19 19.70
C ASP A 3 8.54 -16.50 18.93
N GLY A 4 8.41 -16.44 17.59
CA GLY A 4 8.15 -17.60 16.74
C GLY A 4 6.70 -18.12 16.78
N SER A 5 5.77 -17.40 17.42
CA SER A 5 4.38 -17.85 17.62
C SER A 5 3.49 -17.68 16.38
N LEU A 6 3.89 -16.86 15.41
CA LEU A 6 3.12 -16.61 14.19
C LEU A 6 3.98 -16.79 12.94
N ASN A 7 3.39 -17.38 11.91
CA ASN A 7 3.98 -17.40 10.57
C ASN A 7 3.94 -16.02 9.93
N ASP A 8 4.78 -15.79 8.93
CA ASP A 8 4.68 -14.65 8.05
C ASP A 8 3.26 -14.56 7.49
N THR A 9 2.69 -13.36 7.52
CA THR A 9 1.28 -13.15 7.18
C THR A 9 1.16 -11.94 6.26
N VAL A 10 0.35 -12.07 5.21
CA VAL A 10 0.01 -10.96 4.31
C VAL A 10 -1.48 -10.68 4.45
N LEU A 11 -1.84 -9.43 4.74
CA LEU A 11 -3.23 -8.98 4.79
C LEU A 11 -3.52 -8.19 3.51
N LEU A 12 -4.55 -8.58 2.78
CA LEU A 12 -5.09 -7.86 1.63
C LEU A 12 -6.49 -7.35 1.99
N LEU A 13 -6.66 -6.05 2.06
CA LEU A 13 -7.87 -5.42 2.60
C LEU A 13 -8.15 -4.05 1.96
N GLU A 14 -9.28 -3.47 2.33
CA GLU A 14 -9.63 -2.07 2.10
C GLU A 14 -9.86 -1.36 3.43
N HIS A 15 -9.71 -0.05 3.45
CA HIS A 15 -10.06 0.79 4.59
C HIS A 15 -11.29 1.66 4.29
N PRO A 16 -12.07 2.04 5.30
CA PRO A 16 -12.98 3.18 5.19
C PRO A 16 -12.16 4.46 4.91
N PRO A 17 -12.80 5.57 4.50
CA PRO A 17 -12.10 6.83 4.27
C PRO A 17 -11.24 7.24 5.47
N THR A 18 -9.90 7.24 5.28
CA THR A 18 -8.93 7.45 6.35
C THR A 18 -7.69 8.16 5.82
N ILE A 19 -7.27 9.24 6.47
CA ILE A 19 -5.96 9.84 6.27
C ILE A 19 -5.03 9.33 7.37
N THR A 20 -3.91 8.75 7.00
CA THR A 20 -2.87 8.37 7.95
C THR A 20 -1.71 9.34 7.92
N LEU A 21 -1.30 9.82 9.12
CA LEU A 21 -0.15 10.70 9.31
C LEU A 21 1.06 9.83 9.63
N GLY A 22 2.00 9.75 8.69
CA GLY A 22 3.25 9.02 8.89
C GLY A 22 4.26 9.85 9.67
N ARG A 23 5.39 9.24 10.04
CA ARG A 23 6.43 9.86 10.90
C ARG A 23 7.05 11.16 10.39
N ARG A 24 6.90 11.47 9.09
CA ARG A 24 7.43 12.68 8.47
C ARG A 24 6.34 13.68 8.08
N THR A 25 5.10 13.48 8.52
CA THR A 25 4.02 14.45 8.32
C THR A 25 4.30 15.70 9.14
N GLU A 26 4.19 16.85 8.51
CA GLU A 26 4.40 18.17 9.13
C GLU A 26 3.04 18.83 9.41
N GLU A 27 3.05 19.75 10.36
CA GLU A 27 1.85 20.55 10.68
C GLU A 27 1.42 21.35 9.44
N GLY A 28 0.11 21.37 9.16
CA GLY A 28 -0.44 22.10 8.02
C GLY A 28 -0.40 21.34 6.68
N GLU A 29 0.03 20.07 6.64
CA GLU A 29 0.01 19.25 5.41
C GLU A 29 -1.35 18.55 5.16
N VAL A 30 -2.31 18.69 6.07
CA VAL A 30 -3.63 18.05 5.97
C VAL A 30 -4.73 19.12 6.08
N HIS A 31 -5.57 19.20 5.06
CA HIS A 31 -6.62 20.20 4.92
C HIS A 31 -7.95 19.53 4.56
N VAL A 32 -8.48 18.74 5.49
CA VAL A 32 -9.75 18.04 5.28
C VAL A 32 -10.91 19.03 5.35
N PRO A 33 -11.83 19.06 4.38
CA PRO A 33 -13.06 19.85 4.49
C PRO A 33 -13.90 19.41 5.69
N ASP A 34 -14.49 20.34 6.43
CA ASP A 34 -15.32 20.06 7.63
C ASP A 34 -16.49 19.09 7.35
N ALA A 35 -16.99 19.07 6.12
CA ALA A 35 -18.09 18.20 5.70
C ALA A 35 -17.63 16.80 5.27
N ALA A 36 -16.34 16.52 5.22
CA ALA A 36 -15.84 15.22 4.78
C ALA A 36 -15.84 14.20 5.93
N GLU A 37 -16.51 13.08 5.72
CA GLU A 37 -16.51 11.95 6.67
C GLU A 37 -15.23 11.11 6.48
N VAL A 38 -14.12 11.58 7.03
CA VAL A 38 -12.81 10.92 6.97
C VAL A 38 -12.14 10.90 8.33
N ALA A 39 -11.60 9.75 8.72
CA ALA A 39 -10.80 9.64 9.94
C ALA A 39 -9.37 10.14 9.69
N VAL A 40 -8.78 10.87 10.64
CA VAL A 40 -7.36 11.24 10.61
C VAL A 40 -6.65 10.52 11.75
N VAL A 41 -5.63 9.71 11.43
CA VAL A 41 -4.97 8.81 12.39
C VAL A 41 -3.46 8.93 12.29
N GLU A 42 -2.79 9.13 13.41
CA GLU A 42 -1.33 9.04 13.49
C GLU A 42 -0.89 7.57 13.47
N VAL A 43 0.15 7.27 12.70
CA VAL A 43 0.70 5.92 12.54
C VAL A 43 2.23 5.94 12.49
N ASP A 44 2.84 4.81 12.78
CA ASP A 44 4.31 4.69 12.88
C ASP A 44 5.02 4.31 11.56
N ARG A 45 4.30 4.27 10.42
CA ARG A 45 4.92 4.01 9.12
C ARG A 45 5.85 5.13 8.68
N GLY A 46 6.78 4.81 7.80
CA GLY A 46 7.60 5.80 7.08
C GLY A 46 6.74 6.65 6.13
N GLY A 47 7.30 7.78 5.71
CA GLY A 47 6.65 8.72 4.80
C GLY A 47 5.81 9.78 5.51
N LYS A 48 5.15 10.62 4.70
CA LYS A 48 4.24 11.70 5.10
C LYS A 48 2.79 11.20 5.14
N SER A 49 1.81 12.11 5.07
CA SER A 49 0.39 11.79 5.00
C SER A 49 0.04 10.97 3.74
N THR A 50 -0.96 10.12 3.84
CA THR A 50 -1.60 9.43 2.71
C THR A 50 -3.08 9.20 2.98
N TYR A 51 -3.85 8.97 1.91
CA TYR A 51 -5.28 8.73 1.96
C TYR A 51 -5.59 7.28 1.62
N HIS A 52 -6.54 6.71 2.33
CA HIS A 52 -7.11 5.38 2.10
C HIS A 52 -8.64 5.49 2.02
N ALA A 53 -9.25 4.72 1.14
CA ALA A 53 -10.71 4.60 1.05
C ALA A 53 -11.10 3.33 0.28
N PRO A 54 -12.41 2.97 0.23
CA PRO A 54 -12.89 1.92 -0.66
C PRO A 54 -12.44 2.14 -2.11
N GLY A 55 -12.12 1.05 -2.81
CA GLY A 55 -11.50 1.08 -4.14
C GLY A 55 -9.96 1.14 -4.11
N GLN A 56 -9.34 1.03 -2.92
CA GLN A 56 -7.89 0.93 -2.78
C GLN A 56 -7.50 -0.43 -2.18
N LEU A 57 -6.72 -1.22 -2.91
CA LEU A 57 -6.15 -2.46 -2.38
C LEU A 57 -4.97 -2.11 -1.45
N VAL A 58 -5.15 -2.39 -0.17
CA VAL A 58 -4.09 -2.25 0.84
C VAL A 58 -3.48 -3.61 1.14
N CYS A 59 -2.16 -3.69 1.10
CA CYS A 59 -1.39 -4.88 1.42
C CYS A 59 -0.49 -4.61 2.62
N TYR A 60 -0.66 -5.39 3.68
CA TYR A 60 0.19 -5.36 4.87
C TYR A 60 0.95 -6.68 5.01
N PRO A 61 2.19 -6.76 4.48
CA PRO A 61 3.06 -7.90 4.73
C PRO A 61 3.67 -7.78 6.12
N ILE A 62 3.32 -8.71 6.98
CA ILE A 62 3.85 -8.84 8.35
C ILE A 62 4.84 -10.00 8.32
N LEU A 63 6.09 -9.69 7.98
CA LEU A 63 7.15 -10.66 7.70
C LEU A 63 8.29 -10.54 8.72
N ASP A 64 8.88 -11.66 9.09
CA ASP A 64 10.17 -11.68 9.78
C ASP A 64 11.30 -11.56 8.75
N LEU A 65 11.74 -10.32 8.47
CA LEU A 65 12.79 -10.06 7.49
C LEU A 65 14.16 -10.64 7.88
N ALA A 66 14.34 -11.12 9.10
CA ALA A 66 15.53 -11.88 9.45
C ALA A 66 15.64 -13.18 8.63
N ARG A 67 14.49 -13.72 8.20
CA ARG A 67 14.40 -14.90 7.32
C ARG A 67 14.43 -14.56 5.84
N HIS A 68 14.29 -13.25 5.48
CA HIS A 68 14.24 -12.73 4.12
C HIS A 68 15.44 -11.84 3.75
N GLY A 69 16.60 -12.02 4.44
CA GLY A 69 17.87 -11.39 4.06
C GLY A 69 18.22 -10.08 4.76
N GLN A 70 17.39 -9.57 5.66
CA GLN A 70 17.64 -8.35 6.48
C GLN A 70 18.04 -7.10 5.67
N ASP A 71 17.48 -6.93 4.47
CA ASP A 71 17.75 -5.79 3.59
C ASP A 71 16.45 -4.98 3.37
N VAL A 72 16.35 -3.82 4.02
CA VAL A 72 15.19 -2.93 3.93
C VAL A 72 15.02 -2.34 2.52
N LYS A 73 16.13 -2.04 1.84
CA LYS A 73 16.07 -1.49 0.48
C LYS A 73 15.59 -2.54 -0.51
N LYS A 74 16.10 -3.77 -0.37
CA LYS A 74 15.61 -4.90 -1.17
C LYS A 74 14.13 -5.12 -0.91
N TYR A 75 13.69 -5.15 0.34
CA TYR A 75 12.28 -5.33 0.70
C TYR A 75 11.38 -4.25 0.04
N CYS A 76 11.78 -2.98 0.06
CA CYS A 76 11.03 -1.94 -0.64
C CYS A 76 10.97 -2.18 -2.15
N ARG A 77 12.08 -2.58 -2.79
CA ARG A 77 12.11 -2.91 -4.23
C ARG A 77 11.25 -4.15 -4.55
N ASP A 78 11.25 -5.15 -3.67
CA ASP A 78 10.39 -6.33 -3.84
C ASP A 78 8.90 -5.92 -3.78
N LEU A 79 8.51 -5.01 -2.88
CA LEU A 79 7.14 -4.47 -2.86
C LEU A 79 6.81 -3.67 -4.13
N GLU A 80 7.74 -2.89 -4.66
CA GLU A 80 7.57 -2.20 -5.95
C GLU A 80 7.39 -3.20 -7.09
N ALA A 81 8.17 -4.29 -7.10
CA ALA A 81 8.04 -5.37 -8.08
C ALA A 81 6.68 -6.08 -7.98
N VAL A 82 6.21 -6.41 -6.78
CA VAL A 82 4.86 -6.99 -6.57
C VAL A 82 3.78 -6.11 -7.19
N ILE A 83 3.85 -4.79 -6.96
CA ILE A 83 2.88 -3.85 -7.51
C ILE A 83 2.99 -3.81 -9.04
N ALA A 84 4.21 -3.74 -9.59
CA ALA A 84 4.43 -3.69 -11.04
C ALA A 84 3.93 -4.97 -11.73
N GLU A 85 4.17 -6.16 -11.16
CA GLU A 85 3.65 -7.43 -11.68
C GLU A 85 2.12 -7.51 -11.57
N THR A 86 1.54 -7.01 -10.46
CA THR A 86 0.08 -6.89 -10.33
C THR A 86 -0.51 -6.04 -11.44
N LEU A 87 0.08 -4.88 -11.73
CA LEU A 87 -0.35 -3.99 -12.80
C LEU A 87 -0.20 -4.62 -14.18
N ALA A 88 0.89 -5.36 -14.42
CA ALA A 88 1.16 -6.06 -15.67
C ALA A 88 0.10 -7.11 -16.01
N ALA A 89 -0.47 -7.80 -15.00
CA ALA A 89 -1.59 -8.71 -15.18
C ALA A 89 -2.86 -8.04 -15.77
N PHE A 90 -2.95 -6.71 -15.67
CA PHE A 90 -4.02 -5.88 -16.24
C PHE A 90 -3.52 -5.02 -17.41
N SER A 91 -2.38 -5.37 -18.02
CA SER A 91 -1.79 -4.62 -19.15
C SER A 91 -1.43 -3.16 -18.83
N LEU A 92 -1.15 -2.85 -17.57
CA LEU A 92 -0.63 -1.56 -17.13
C LEU A 92 0.87 -1.68 -16.83
N GLU A 93 1.67 -0.76 -17.36
CA GLU A 93 3.13 -0.76 -17.16
C GLU A 93 3.50 0.10 -15.95
N GLY A 94 3.66 -0.56 -14.78
CA GLY A 94 4.13 0.06 -13.56
C GLY A 94 5.65 0.28 -13.58
N THR A 95 6.11 1.45 -13.14
CA THR A 95 7.53 1.81 -13.07
C THR A 95 7.87 2.52 -11.77
N THR A 96 9.15 2.58 -11.44
CA THR A 96 9.68 3.36 -10.32
C THR A 96 10.34 4.64 -10.81
N ILE A 97 10.41 5.66 -9.96
CA ILE A 97 11.13 6.91 -10.21
C ILE A 97 12.19 7.05 -9.12
N ASP A 98 13.42 7.31 -9.52
CA ASP A 98 14.57 7.42 -8.61
C ASP A 98 14.30 8.49 -7.53
N GLY A 99 14.48 8.13 -6.26
CA GLY A 99 14.23 9.02 -5.13
C GLY A 99 12.75 9.15 -4.71
N LEU A 100 11.80 8.59 -5.47
CA LEU A 100 10.37 8.66 -5.18
C LEU A 100 9.81 7.26 -4.91
N THR A 101 9.56 6.94 -3.65
CA THR A 101 9.02 5.62 -3.24
C THR A 101 7.60 5.42 -3.75
N GLY A 102 7.32 4.23 -4.32
CA GLY A 102 6.03 3.81 -4.86
C GLY A 102 6.09 3.47 -6.33
N VAL A 103 4.94 3.18 -6.94
CA VAL A 103 4.84 2.80 -8.36
C VAL A 103 4.04 3.83 -9.13
N TRP A 104 4.47 4.06 -10.35
CA TRP A 104 4.02 5.13 -11.21
C TRP A 104 3.68 4.61 -12.61
N LEU A 105 2.77 5.28 -13.29
CA LEU A 105 2.60 5.16 -14.74
C LEU A 105 3.23 6.38 -15.41
N GLN A 106 3.79 6.19 -16.60
CA GLN A 106 4.50 7.24 -17.34
C GLN A 106 3.61 7.96 -18.36
N SER A 107 4.13 9.10 -18.87
CA SER A 107 3.61 9.85 -20.03
C SER A 107 2.22 10.48 -19.86
N PRO A 108 2.00 11.41 -18.94
CA PRO A 108 2.91 11.97 -17.94
C PRO A 108 3.02 11.09 -16.68
N PRO A 109 4.00 11.32 -15.79
CA PRO A 109 4.12 10.55 -14.56
C PRO A 109 2.91 10.73 -13.65
N ARG A 110 2.26 9.63 -13.27
CA ARG A 110 1.11 9.60 -12.33
C ARG A 110 1.33 8.48 -11.32
N LYS A 111 1.18 8.80 -10.04
CA LYS A 111 1.36 7.82 -8.96
C LYS A 111 0.12 6.93 -8.85
N ILE A 112 0.31 5.62 -8.96
CA ILE A 112 -0.77 4.64 -8.85
C ILE A 112 -0.71 3.85 -7.54
N ALA A 113 0.47 3.74 -6.92
CA ALA A 113 0.62 3.07 -5.64
C ALA A 113 1.61 3.77 -4.72
N SER A 114 1.31 3.77 -3.44
CA SER A 114 2.13 4.30 -2.36
C SER A 114 2.68 3.18 -1.50
N ILE A 115 3.94 3.33 -1.01
CA ILE A 115 4.59 2.40 -0.09
C ILE A 115 4.99 3.17 1.16
N GLY A 116 4.64 2.61 2.33
CA GLY A 116 5.05 3.13 3.62
C GLY A 116 5.14 1.99 4.61
N ILE A 117 6.37 1.64 5.03
CA ILE A 117 6.65 0.53 5.93
C ILE A 117 7.17 1.01 7.28
N HIS A 118 7.05 0.15 8.28
CA HIS A 118 7.78 0.26 9.53
C HIS A 118 8.43 -1.10 9.87
N LEU A 119 9.57 -1.06 10.52
CA LEU A 119 10.31 -2.22 10.96
C LEU A 119 10.59 -2.13 12.45
N SER A 120 10.25 -3.18 13.18
CA SER A 120 10.62 -3.36 14.58
C SER A 120 11.23 -4.74 14.76
N LYS A 121 12.49 -4.81 15.22
CA LYS A 121 13.23 -6.07 15.40
C LYS A 121 13.17 -6.98 14.16
N TRP A 122 13.30 -6.40 12.97
CA TRP A 122 13.21 -7.05 11.66
C TRP A 122 11.82 -7.60 11.30
N VAL A 123 10.80 -7.33 12.09
CA VAL A 123 9.42 -7.61 11.70
C VAL A 123 8.83 -6.40 10.98
N SER A 124 8.32 -6.61 9.76
CA SER A 124 7.66 -5.55 8.97
C SER A 124 6.22 -5.33 9.43
N THR A 125 5.77 -4.09 9.32
CA THR A 125 4.37 -3.68 9.45
C THR A 125 4.04 -2.63 8.41
N HIS A 126 2.76 -2.36 8.19
CA HIS A 126 2.27 -1.58 7.05
C HIS A 126 2.67 -2.25 5.72
N GLY A 127 2.87 -1.50 4.65
CA GLY A 127 3.21 -2.07 3.35
C GLY A 127 2.91 -1.12 2.20
N TYR A 128 1.97 -1.49 1.31
CA TYR A 128 1.61 -0.64 0.17
C TYR A 128 0.09 -0.48 0.02
N ALA A 129 -0.27 0.54 -0.74
CA ALA A 129 -1.64 0.85 -1.14
C ALA A 129 -1.69 1.10 -2.65
N LEU A 130 -2.43 0.25 -3.39
CA LEU A 130 -2.64 0.32 -4.84
C LEU A 130 -4.02 0.89 -5.12
N ASN A 131 -4.09 1.99 -5.86
CA ASN A 131 -5.34 2.61 -6.26
C ASN A 131 -5.98 1.78 -7.39
N VAL A 132 -7.06 1.06 -7.09
CA VAL A 132 -7.79 0.23 -8.05
C VAL A 132 -8.90 1.05 -8.71
N ASP A 133 -9.88 1.50 -7.93
CA ASP A 133 -11.01 2.36 -8.39
C ASP A 133 -11.25 3.53 -7.42
N LEU A 134 -10.24 3.90 -6.68
CA LEU A 134 -10.26 5.02 -5.75
C LEU A 134 -10.29 6.34 -6.52
N ASP A 135 -11.12 7.30 -6.08
CA ASP A 135 -10.99 8.69 -6.52
C ASP A 135 -9.69 9.30 -5.97
N PRO A 136 -8.76 9.71 -6.84
CA PRO A 136 -7.48 10.24 -6.41
C PRO A 136 -7.51 11.71 -5.97
N ALA A 137 -8.62 12.43 -6.11
CA ALA A 137 -8.71 13.85 -5.78
C ALA A 137 -8.26 14.19 -4.34
N PRO A 138 -8.60 13.41 -3.29
CA PRO A 138 -8.14 13.67 -1.94
C PRO A 138 -6.62 13.70 -1.74
N PHE A 139 -5.84 13.03 -2.61
CA PHE A 139 -4.38 13.10 -2.53
C PHE A 139 -3.79 14.46 -2.87
N THR A 140 -4.52 15.28 -3.62
CA THR A 140 -4.13 16.63 -4.02
C THR A 140 -4.89 17.71 -3.30
N ASP A 141 -6.15 17.44 -2.97
CA ASP A 141 -7.07 18.46 -2.44
C ASP A 141 -7.03 18.52 -0.90
N TRP A 142 -6.80 17.38 -0.23
CA TRP A 142 -6.86 17.29 1.23
C TRP A 142 -5.51 17.10 1.91
N ILE A 143 -4.51 16.62 1.18
CA ILE A 143 -3.19 16.37 1.76
C ILE A 143 -2.07 16.84 0.83
N THR A 144 -0.96 17.32 1.40
CA THR A 144 0.28 17.47 0.68
C THR A 144 0.99 16.12 0.63
N ALA A 145 0.53 15.25 -0.29
CA ALA A 145 0.96 13.87 -0.34
C ALA A 145 2.45 13.74 -0.62
N CYS A 146 3.22 13.30 0.37
CA CYS A 146 4.63 12.93 0.23
C CYS A 146 5.58 14.05 -0.25
N GLY A 147 5.19 15.33 -0.17
CA GLY A 147 5.98 16.44 -0.73
C GLY A 147 6.09 16.37 -2.26
N LEU A 148 5.11 15.76 -2.90
CA LEU A 148 5.03 15.56 -4.35
C LEU A 148 4.24 16.71 -5.00
N ASP A 149 4.67 17.95 -4.79
CA ASP A 149 4.08 19.10 -5.46
C ASP A 149 4.19 18.92 -6.98
N GLY A 150 3.03 18.92 -7.65
CA GLY A 150 2.95 18.85 -9.11
C GLY A 150 2.86 17.44 -9.70
N TYR A 151 2.84 16.37 -8.90
CA TYR A 151 2.58 15.02 -9.39
C TYR A 151 1.10 14.66 -9.28
N ALA A 152 0.56 14.08 -10.35
CA ALA A 152 -0.80 13.55 -10.36
C ALA A 152 -0.87 12.16 -9.72
N PHE A 153 -2.04 11.83 -9.17
CA PHE A 153 -2.41 10.49 -8.75
C PHE A 153 -3.43 9.89 -9.71
N THR A 154 -3.44 8.58 -9.83
CA THR A 154 -4.37 7.85 -10.71
C THR A 154 -4.82 6.54 -10.06
N SER A 155 -5.73 5.82 -10.72
CA SER A 155 -6.18 4.48 -10.34
C SER A 155 -6.21 3.57 -11.56
N MET A 156 -6.22 2.25 -11.34
CA MET A 156 -6.26 1.24 -12.42
C MET A 156 -7.50 1.41 -13.30
N ALA A 157 -8.68 1.58 -12.69
CA ALA A 157 -9.94 1.78 -13.42
C ALA A 157 -9.89 3.01 -14.33
N ARG A 158 -9.32 4.12 -13.84
CA ARG A 158 -9.14 5.36 -14.63
C ARG A 158 -8.22 5.12 -15.83
N GLU A 159 -7.12 4.43 -15.66
CA GLU A 159 -6.16 4.16 -16.74
C GLU A 159 -6.69 3.14 -17.77
N LEU A 160 -7.49 2.18 -17.33
CA LEU A 160 -8.12 1.18 -18.20
C LEU A 160 -9.39 1.72 -18.89
N GLY A 161 -9.95 2.83 -18.40
CA GLY A 161 -11.20 3.39 -18.91
C GLY A 161 -12.42 2.50 -18.64
N GLN A 162 -12.36 1.65 -17.63
CA GLN A 162 -13.45 0.73 -17.24
C GLN A 162 -13.48 0.48 -15.74
N PRO A 163 -14.64 0.16 -15.13
CA PRO A 163 -14.74 -0.21 -13.73
C PRO A 163 -13.88 -1.43 -13.41
N LEU A 164 -13.28 -1.43 -12.22
CA LEU A 164 -12.47 -2.53 -11.71
C LEU A 164 -12.63 -2.59 -10.18
N SER A 165 -12.96 -3.73 -9.63
CA SER A 165 -13.07 -3.88 -8.17
C SER A 165 -11.75 -4.33 -7.53
N VAL A 166 -11.58 -4.07 -6.24
CA VAL A 166 -10.45 -4.60 -5.47
C VAL A 166 -10.46 -6.13 -5.45
N ASP A 167 -11.64 -6.75 -5.45
CA ASP A 167 -11.77 -8.21 -5.49
C ASP A 167 -11.27 -8.82 -6.80
N ASP A 168 -11.38 -8.10 -7.94
CA ASP A 168 -10.83 -8.54 -9.23
C ASP A 168 -9.29 -8.50 -9.24
N VAL A 169 -8.69 -7.57 -8.48
CA VAL A 169 -7.23 -7.37 -8.45
C VAL A 169 -6.55 -8.22 -7.39
N ARG A 170 -7.23 -8.53 -6.29
CA ARG A 170 -6.66 -9.26 -5.13
C ARG A 170 -5.97 -10.58 -5.49
N PRO A 171 -6.53 -11.46 -6.35
CA PRO A 171 -5.84 -12.70 -6.74
C PRO A 171 -4.52 -12.45 -7.46
N ALA A 172 -4.46 -11.46 -8.37
CA ALA A 172 -3.24 -11.10 -9.08
C ALA A 172 -2.18 -10.52 -8.13
N ALA A 173 -2.60 -9.70 -7.16
CA ALA A 173 -1.69 -9.15 -6.15
C ALA A 173 -1.13 -10.25 -5.23
N ALA A 174 -1.94 -11.23 -4.84
CA ALA A 174 -1.48 -12.39 -4.07
C ALA A 174 -0.48 -13.24 -4.86
N GLN A 175 -0.77 -13.51 -6.14
CA GLN A 175 0.13 -14.27 -7.01
C GLN A 175 1.46 -13.55 -7.25
N ALA A 176 1.42 -12.25 -7.58
CA ALA A 176 2.63 -11.44 -7.76
C ALA A 176 3.49 -11.41 -6.48
N PHE A 177 2.84 -11.33 -5.30
CA PHE A 177 3.57 -11.42 -4.03
C PHE A 177 4.24 -12.78 -3.85
N ALA A 178 3.51 -13.88 -4.14
CA ALA A 178 4.05 -15.23 -4.08
C ALA A 178 5.27 -15.41 -4.98
N ASP A 179 5.21 -14.92 -6.20
CA ASP A 179 6.26 -15.04 -7.21
C ASP A 179 7.51 -14.23 -6.83
N VAL A 180 7.33 -12.95 -6.43
CA VAL A 180 8.46 -12.07 -6.06
C VAL A 180 9.16 -12.54 -4.78
N PHE A 181 8.41 -12.99 -3.78
CA PHE A 181 8.99 -13.44 -2.51
C PHE A 181 9.35 -14.92 -2.49
N GLY A 182 9.00 -15.69 -3.52
CA GLY A 182 9.26 -17.13 -3.61
C GLY A 182 8.52 -17.93 -2.54
N VAL A 183 7.27 -17.55 -2.22
CA VAL A 183 6.47 -18.16 -1.16
C VAL A 183 5.18 -18.75 -1.71
N THR A 184 4.53 -19.59 -0.92
CA THR A 184 3.17 -20.08 -1.18
C THR A 184 2.25 -19.62 -0.06
N PHE A 185 1.01 -19.30 -0.40
CA PHE A 185 0.00 -18.87 0.58
C PHE A 185 -0.95 -20.01 0.97
N GLU A 186 -1.31 -20.00 2.25
CA GLU A 186 -2.54 -20.62 2.73
C GLU A 186 -3.54 -19.49 3.00
N GLU A 187 -4.59 -19.42 2.19
CA GLU A 187 -5.62 -18.39 2.36
C GLU A 187 -6.49 -18.69 3.57
N ARG A 188 -6.71 -17.66 4.41
CA ARG A 188 -7.56 -17.74 5.59
C ARG A 188 -8.46 -16.50 5.70
N PRO A 189 -9.72 -16.68 6.17
CA PRO A 189 -10.59 -15.54 6.44
C PRO A 189 -9.99 -14.58 7.47
N ALA A 190 -10.22 -13.28 7.32
CA ALA A 190 -9.74 -12.23 8.23
C ALA A 190 -10.17 -12.43 9.70
N THR A 191 -11.29 -13.12 9.94
CA THR A 191 -11.76 -13.52 11.28
C THR A 191 -10.75 -14.38 12.04
N THR A 192 -9.93 -15.16 11.33
CA THR A 192 -8.87 -15.99 11.93
C THR A 192 -7.78 -15.12 12.58
N VAL A 193 -7.45 -13.95 12.00
CA VAL A 193 -6.44 -13.04 12.55
C VAL A 193 -6.93 -12.37 13.84
N ALA A 194 -8.22 -12.06 13.94
CA ALA A 194 -8.81 -11.51 15.17
C ALA A 194 -8.81 -12.53 16.33
N GLN A 195 -8.95 -13.82 16.05
CA GLN A 195 -8.92 -14.88 17.06
C GLN A 195 -7.53 -15.13 17.66
N ILE A 196 -6.46 -14.84 16.90
CA ILE A 196 -5.08 -14.99 17.39
C ILE A 196 -4.74 -13.97 18.49
N ARG A 197 -5.44 -12.82 18.55
CA ARG A 197 -5.27 -11.79 19.59
C ARG A 197 -5.99 -12.11 20.91
N ALA A 198 -6.88 -13.06 20.92
CA ALA A 198 -7.72 -13.41 22.06
C ALA A 198 -7.24 -14.64 22.85
N ALA A 199 -6.18 -15.27 22.42
CA ALA A 199 -5.50 -16.40 23.08
C ALA A 199 -4.16 -15.98 23.69
#